data_0cde7142fc85135ac8d6669394eca208
#
_entry.id   0cde7142fc85135ac8d6669394eca208
#
_cell.length_a   1.000
_cell.length_b   1.000
_cell.length_c   1.000
_cell.angle_alpha   90.00
_cell.angle_beta   90.00
_cell.angle_gamma   90.00
#
_symmetry.space_group_name_H-M   'P 1'
#
loop_
_entity.id
_entity.type
_entity.pdbx_description
1 polymer ?
#
loop_
_entity_poly.entity_id
_entity_poly.type
_entity_poly.pdbx_seq_one_letter_code
_entity_poly.pdbx_strand_id
1 'polypeptide(L)'
;MLFQTYGDRRNPAVLFFHAMGVTGASSEPIARYLQDRYFCILPTSTVYCEGQKYVSKLDEIRQVEDFLHRQGVERLAMVVASSIGADLAMAFLTQTKLPVEHAFFDGGQFAQIGKGTRRIMAPFLYLAIKSLYWSKGGTLKKILWCDDDSIKPYFIAAGENLTYTNLRRQISDSLEDKPFPSLPEELQKHIYFEFGSIEDHFKYRQAVMEAYPCGHYPVFEGYDHMQYQIRDPKGFAEMLAHIAERDCMPELPFIRK
;
A
#
# COMPACT_ATOMS: atom_id res chain seq x y z
N MET A 1 -3.37 15.85 -1.54
CA MET A 1 -2.28 14.84 -1.65
C MET A 1 -1.05 15.44 -2.31
N LEU A 2 0.12 14.87 -2.06
CA LEU A 2 1.34 15.12 -2.82
C LEU A 2 1.61 13.92 -3.74
N PHE A 3 2.16 14.17 -4.91
CA PHE A 3 2.46 13.12 -5.89
C PHE A 3 3.92 13.22 -6.30
N GLN A 4 4.63 12.10 -6.22
CA GLN A 4 5.93 11.93 -6.83
C GLN A 4 5.80 10.98 -8.02
N THR A 5 6.61 11.20 -9.05
CA THR A 5 6.57 10.35 -10.25
C THR A 5 7.98 9.99 -10.69
N TYR A 6 8.12 8.79 -11.25
CA TYR A 6 9.37 8.26 -11.79
C TYR A 6 9.10 7.63 -13.16
N GLY A 7 10.00 7.80 -14.08
CA GLY A 7 9.87 7.28 -15.44
C GLY A 7 9.16 8.21 -16.41
N ASP A 8 9.11 7.79 -17.68
CA ASP A 8 8.45 8.55 -18.73
C ASP A 8 6.94 8.33 -18.68
N ARG A 9 6.15 9.42 -18.70
CA ARG A 9 4.68 9.37 -18.69
C ARG A 9 4.04 8.65 -19.88
N ARG A 10 4.82 8.37 -20.93
CA ARG A 10 4.39 7.58 -22.10
C ARG A 10 4.44 6.07 -21.84
N ASN A 11 5.15 5.65 -20.82
CA ASN A 11 5.20 4.26 -20.40
C ASN A 11 3.91 3.83 -19.71
N PRO A 12 3.60 2.51 -19.65
CA PRO A 12 2.49 1.98 -18.86
C PRO A 12 2.58 2.46 -17.41
N ALA A 13 1.45 2.92 -16.85
CA ALA A 13 1.45 3.53 -15.52
C ALA A 13 1.31 2.48 -14.40
N VAL A 14 2.07 2.66 -13.30
CA VAL A 14 1.98 1.88 -12.06
C VAL A 14 1.68 2.85 -10.90
N LEU A 15 0.59 2.59 -10.18
CA LEU A 15 0.14 3.41 -9.06
C LEU A 15 0.43 2.71 -7.74
N PHE A 16 1.10 3.42 -6.80
CA PHE A 16 1.49 2.87 -5.50
C PHE A 16 0.69 3.50 -4.36
N PHE A 17 0.05 2.71 -3.52
CA PHE A 17 -0.57 3.15 -2.27
C PHE A 17 0.25 2.70 -1.07
N HIS A 18 0.81 3.65 -0.33
CA HIS A 18 1.76 3.42 0.76
C HIS A 18 1.11 2.95 2.07
N ALA A 19 1.91 2.35 2.94
CA ALA A 19 1.51 1.92 4.28
C ALA A 19 1.27 3.08 5.25
N MET A 20 0.68 2.79 6.42
CA MET A 20 0.53 3.74 7.52
C MET A 20 1.89 4.15 8.08
N GLY A 21 2.02 5.43 8.41
CA GLY A 21 3.22 5.96 9.08
C GLY A 21 4.40 6.25 8.15
N VAL A 22 4.24 6.02 6.84
CA VAL A 22 5.21 6.43 5.82
C VAL A 22 4.56 7.35 4.80
N THR A 23 5.36 7.95 3.92
CA THR A 23 4.88 8.74 2.77
C THR A 23 4.94 7.92 1.48
N GLY A 24 4.36 8.43 0.39
CA GLY A 24 4.47 7.80 -0.94
C GLY A 24 5.91 7.56 -1.38
N ALA A 25 6.86 8.40 -0.91
CA ALA A 25 8.28 8.22 -1.17
C ALA A 25 8.85 6.88 -0.66
N SER A 26 8.17 6.17 0.24
CA SER A 26 8.59 4.83 0.68
C SER A 26 8.65 3.81 -0.45
N SER A 27 7.92 4.04 -1.55
CA SER A 27 7.97 3.21 -2.76
C SER A 27 9.03 3.68 -3.78
N GLU A 28 9.75 4.78 -3.50
CA GLU A 28 10.81 5.28 -4.40
C GLU A 28 11.89 4.24 -4.71
N PRO A 29 12.42 3.46 -3.74
CA PRO A 29 13.43 2.46 -4.03
C PRO A 29 12.98 1.46 -5.08
N ILE A 30 11.70 1.06 -5.07
CA ILE A 30 11.10 0.15 -6.06
C ILE A 30 10.89 0.88 -7.39
N ALA A 31 10.31 2.09 -7.35
CA ALA A 31 10.02 2.88 -8.54
C ALA A 31 11.26 3.19 -9.38
N ARG A 32 12.43 3.39 -8.74
CA ARG A 32 13.72 3.59 -9.43
C ARG A 32 14.17 2.41 -10.29
N TYR A 33 13.80 1.18 -9.92
CA TYR A 33 14.08 -0.01 -10.75
C TYR A 33 13.03 -0.23 -11.84
N LEU A 34 11.85 0.36 -11.70
CA LEU A 34 10.77 0.25 -12.69
C LEU A 34 10.76 1.40 -13.73
N GLN A 35 11.39 2.54 -13.41
CA GLN A 35 11.23 3.82 -14.16
C GLN A 35 11.60 3.77 -15.63
N ASP A 36 12.48 2.85 -16.04
CA ASP A 36 12.87 2.73 -17.46
C ASP A 36 11.76 2.08 -18.31
N ARG A 37 10.83 1.35 -17.68
CA ARG A 37 9.76 0.60 -18.34
C ARG A 37 8.37 1.09 -17.98
N TYR A 38 8.21 1.71 -16.82
CA TYR A 38 6.93 2.13 -16.27
C TYR A 38 6.94 3.59 -15.82
N PHE A 39 5.77 4.22 -15.89
CA PHE A 39 5.52 5.50 -15.25
C PHE A 39 4.97 5.24 -13.85
N CYS A 40 5.83 5.33 -12.84
CA CYS A 40 5.48 5.08 -11.45
C CYS A 40 4.91 6.34 -10.79
N ILE A 41 3.75 6.22 -10.15
CA ILE A 41 3.02 7.31 -9.49
C ILE A 41 2.87 6.97 -8.02
N LEU A 42 3.46 7.82 -7.15
CA LEU A 42 3.57 7.63 -5.71
C LEU A 42 2.80 8.74 -4.97
N PRO A 43 1.49 8.61 -4.75
CA PRO A 43 0.74 9.55 -3.94
C PRO A 43 1.12 9.43 -2.46
N THR A 44 1.26 10.58 -1.79
CA THR A 44 1.29 10.66 -0.33
C THR A 44 -0.09 11.11 0.15
N SER A 45 -0.72 10.31 1.03
CA SER A 45 -2.00 10.61 1.62
C SER A 45 -2.00 11.99 2.30
N THR A 46 -3.13 12.70 2.23
CA THR A 46 -3.33 14.00 2.90
C THR A 46 -3.09 13.93 4.41
N VAL A 47 -3.15 12.73 5.00
CA VAL A 47 -2.81 12.48 6.41
C VAL A 47 -1.40 12.97 6.76
N TYR A 48 -0.47 12.87 5.82
CA TYR A 48 0.96 13.17 5.99
C TYR A 48 1.42 14.43 5.25
N CYS A 49 0.50 15.17 4.63
CA CYS A 49 0.81 16.39 3.90
C CYS A 49 0.63 17.63 4.78
N GLU A 50 1.62 18.54 4.74
CA GLU A 50 1.58 19.78 5.49
C GLU A 50 0.32 20.61 5.18
N GLY A 51 -0.35 21.09 6.24
CA GLY A 51 -1.53 21.95 6.14
C GLY A 51 -2.78 21.30 5.56
N GLN A 52 -2.71 20.04 5.11
CA GLN A 52 -3.86 19.34 4.52
C GLN A 52 -4.70 18.63 5.59
N LYS A 53 -5.98 18.46 5.29
CA LYS A 53 -6.92 17.71 6.13
C LYS A 53 -7.32 16.44 5.39
N TYR A 54 -7.19 15.31 6.07
CA TYR A 54 -7.84 14.09 5.60
C TYR A 54 -9.36 14.24 5.72
N VAL A 55 -10.06 14.16 4.62
CA VAL A 55 -11.53 14.26 4.55
C VAL A 55 -12.15 12.87 4.59
N SER A 56 -11.87 12.05 3.59
CA SER A 56 -12.34 10.67 3.48
C SER A 56 -11.51 9.90 2.43
N LYS A 57 -11.63 8.59 2.46
CA LYS A 57 -11.09 7.67 1.46
C LYS A 57 -11.54 8.05 0.03
N LEU A 58 -12.83 8.39 -0.12
CA LEU A 58 -13.38 8.82 -1.41
C LEU A 58 -12.77 10.13 -1.91
N ASP A 59 -12.42 11.03 -1.01
CA ASP A 59 -11.73 12.27 -1.36
C ASP A 59 -10.29 12.01 -1.82
N GLU A 60 -9.58 11.09 -1.16
CA GLU A 60 -8.26 10.64 -1.60
C GLU A 60 -8.32 10.03 -3.00
N ILE A 61 -9.30 9.15 -3.26
CA ILE A 61 -9.50 8.52 -4.57
C ILE A 61 -9.74 9.59 -5.65
N ARG A 62 -10.62 10.57 -5.41
CA ARG A 62 -10.84 11.65 -6.37
C ARG A 62 -9.57 12.43 -6.69
N GLN A 63 -8.74 12.74 -5.67
CA GLN A 63 -7.48 13.43 -5.89
C GLN A 63 -6.50 12.59 -6.73
N VAL A 64 -6.51 11.27 -6.55
CA VAL A 64 -5.71 10.33 -7.38
C VAL A 64 -6.23 10.32 -8.81
N GLU A 65 -7.54 10.16 -9.01
CA GLU A 65 -8.15 10.15 -10.36
C GLU A 65 -7.92 11.47 -11.11
N ASP A 66 -8.08 12.61 -10.42
CA ASP A 66 -7.78 13.92 -10.97
C ASP A 66 -6.32 14.05 -11.38
N PHE A 67 -5.39 13.48 -10.60
CA PHE A 67 -3.98 13.47 -10.96
C PHE A 67 -3.73 12.59 -12.18
N LEU A 68 -4.23 11.36 -12.21
CA LEU A 68 -4.09 10.44 -13.34
C LEU A 68 -4.61 11.06 -14.63
N HIS A 69 -5.79 11.68 -14.58
CA HIS A 69 -6.37 12.39 -15.71
C HIS A 69 -5.47 13.53 -16.21
N ARG A 70 -4.95 14.38 -15.31
CA ARG A 70 -4.01 15.46 -15.68
C ARG A 70 -2.70 14.96 -16.30
N GLN A 71 -2.27 13.73 -15.94
CA GLN A 71 -1.08 13.10 -16.53
C GLN A 71 -1.39 12.41 -17.87
N GLY A 72 -2.66 12.33 -18.28
CA GLY A 72 -3.08 11.63 -19.48
C GLY A 72 -3.01 10.11 -19.36
N VAL A 73 -3.13 9.59 -18.13
CA VAL A 73 -3.16 8.13 -17.87
C VAL A 73 -4.53 7.61 -18.26
N GLU A 74 -4.58 6.75 -19.27
CA GLU A 74 -5.83 6.13 -19.76
C GLU A 74 -6.06 4.71 -19.23
N ARG A 75 -5.01 4.06 -18.69
CA ARG A 75 -5.03 2.75 -18.06
C ARG A 75 -3.88 2.58 -17.09
N LEU A 76 -4.02 1.68 -16.14
CA LEU A 76 -2.98 1.28 -15.19
C LEU A 76 -2.51 -0.13 -15.51
N ALA A 77 -1.22 -0.32 -15.75
CA ALA A 77 -0.62 -1.64 -15.85
C ALA A 77 -0.68 -2.36 -14.51
N MET A 78 -0.54 -1.61 -13.41
CA MET A 78 -0.63 -2.21 -12.08
C MET A 78 -1.01 -1.17 -11.00
N VAL A 79 -1.77 -1.62 -10.02
CA VAL A 79 -1.95 -0.96 -8.72
C VAL A 79 -1.18 -1.77 -7.68
N VAL A 80 -0.23 -1.14 -6.99
CA VAL A 80 0.54 -1.75 -5.89
C VAL A 80 0.13 -1.09 -4.59
N ALA A 81 -0.18 -1.88 -3.58
CA ALA A 81 -0.63 -1.34 -2.30
C ALA A 81 -0.02 -2.10 -1.12
N SER A 82 0.45 -1.36 -0.14
CA SER A 82 1.11 -1.91 1.03
C SER A 82 0.29 -1.62 2.30
N SER A 83 0.06 -2.67 3.10
CA SER A 83 -0.60 -2.55 4.41
C SER A 83 -1.95 -1.82 4.33
N ILE A 84 -2.15 -0.71 5.06
CA ILE A 84 -3.39 0.09 5.02
C ILE A 84 -3.66 0.70 3.63
N GLY A 85 -2.64 0.85 2.80
CA GLY A 85 -2.81 1.26 1.41
C GLY A 85 -3.72 0.33 0.62
N ALA A 86 -3.80 -0.95 1.01
CA ALA A 86 -4.70 -1.93 0.42
C ALA A 86 -6.17 -1.51 0.53
N ASP A 87 -6.59 -0.92 1.64
CA ASP A 87 -7.97 -0.46 1.81
C ASP A 87 -8.30 0.70 0.85
N LEU A 88 -7.36 1.63 0.65
CA LEU A 88 -7.53 2.70 -0.33
C LEU A 88 -7.51 2.16 -1.77
N ALA A 89 -6.61 1.22 -2.07
CA ALA A 89 -6.53 0.59 -3.39
C ALA A 89 -7.79 -0.23 -3.70
N MET A 90 -8.32 -0.99 -2.76
CA MET A 90 -9.58 -1.72 -2.94
C MET A 90 -10.74 -0.76 -3.24
N ALA A 91 -10.84 0.35 -2.51
CA ALA A 91 -11.85 1.36 -2.78
C ALA A 91 -11.64 2.04 -4.15
N PHE A 92 -10.38 2.28 -4.56
CA PHE A 92 -10.05 2.77 -5.89
C PHE A 92 -10.49 1.78 -6.99
N LEU A 93 -10.14 0.50 -6.86
CA LEU A 93 -10.49 -0.55 -7.83
C LEU A 93 -12.01 -0.70 -8.02
N THR A 94 -12.81 -0.42 -6.99
CA THR A 94 -14.29 -0.51 -7.08
C THR A 94 -14.94 0.73 -7.69
N GLN A 95 -14.23 1.86 -7.77
CA GLN A 95 -14.82 3.13 -8.20
C GLN A 95 -14.23 3.67 -9.50
N THR A 96 -12.96 3.36 -9.77
CA THR A 96 -12.31 3.85 -10.98
C THR A 96 -12.95 3.29 -12.24
N LYS A 97 -13.01 4.14 -13.26
CA LYS A 97 -13.39 3.74 -14.63
C LYS A 97 -12.18 3.43 -15.49
N LEU A 98 -10.98 3.70 -14.98
CA LEU A 98 -9.75 3.36 -15.68
C LEU A 98 -9.57 1.84 -15.70
N PRO A 99 -9.24 1.24 -16.84
CA PRO A 99 -8.81 -0.14 -16.89
C PRO A 99 -7.58 -0.34 -15.99
N VAL A 100 -7.64 -1.36 -15.12
CA VAL A 100 -6.52 -1.80 -14.29
C VAL A 100 -6.20 -3.23 -14.69
N GLU A 101 -4.98 -3.44 -15.20
CA GLU A 101 -4.56 -4.75 -15.72
C GLU A 101 -4.21 -5.70 -14.58
N HIS A 102 -3.48 -5.22 -13.56
CA HIS A 102 -3.08 -6.03 -12.39
C HIS A 102 -3.20 -5.24 -11.09
N ALA A 103 -3.32 -5.97 -9.97
CA ALA A 103 -3.14 -5.37 -8.65
C ALA A 103 -2.31 -6.30 -7.76
N PHE A 104 -1.42 -5.72 -6.95
CA PHE A 104 -0.58 -6.42 -6.00
C PHE A 104 -0.71 -5.79 -4.61
N PHE A 105 -1.11 -6.60 -3.64
CA PHE A 105 -1.28 -6.21 -2.25
C PHE A 105 -0.20 -6.87 -1.41
N ASP A 106 0.72 -6.08 -0.85
CA ASP A 106 1.80 -6.54 0.02
C ASP A 106 1.41 -6.32 1.48
N GLY A 107 1.19 -7.42 2.20
CA GLY A 107 0.75 -7.38 3.60
C GLY A 107 -0.55 -6.58 3.79
N GLY A 108 -1.52 -6.72 2.89
CA GLY A 108 -2.71 -5.90 2.87
C GLY A 108 -3.47 -5.91 4.20
N GLN A 109 -3.87 -4.72 4.66
CA GLN A 109 -4.67 -4.58 5.87
C GLN A 109 -6.13 -4.90 5.59
N PHE A 110 -6.51 -6.17 5.77
CA PHE A 110 -7.87 -6.66 5.58
C PHE A 110 -8.63 -6.91 6.89
N ALA A 111 -8.10 -6.39 8.01
CA ALA A 111 -8.75 -6.49 9.30
C ALA A 111 -10.01 -5.63 9.38
N GLN A 112 -11.09 -6.24 9.81
CA GLN A 112 -12.32 -5.56 10.17
C GLN A 112 -12.28 -5.26 11.67
N ILE A 113 -12.15 -3.98 12.02
CA ILE A 113 -11.94 -3.56 13.40
C ILE A 113 -13.15 -2.76 13.91
N GLY A 114 -13.75 -3.25 14.98
CA GLY A 114 -14.90 -2.59 15.61
C GLY A 114 -14.61 -1.15 16.05
N LYS A 115 -15.63 -0.28 16.00
CA LYS A 115 -15.52 1.16 16.28
C LYS A 115 -14.83 1.48 17.62
N GLY A 116 -15.11 0.72 18.67
CA GLY A 116 -14.49 0.90 19.99
C GLY A 116 -12.98 0.69 19.96
N THR A 117 -12.55 -0.41 19.35
CA THR A 117 -11.13 -0.75 19.20
C THR A 117 -10.39 0.30 18.37
N ARG A 118 -10.95 0.75 17.23
CA ARG A 118 -10.36 1.81 16.40
C ARG A 118 -10.15 3.10 17.18
N ARG A 119 -11.12 3.46 18.05
CA ARG A 119 -11.02 4.67 18.89
C ARG A 119 -9.87 4.57 19.90
N ILE A 120 -9.63 3.37 20.45
CA ILE A 120 -8.53 3.12 21.38
C ILE A 120 -7.19 3.05 20.66
N MET A 121 -7.12 2.44 19.48
CA MET A 121 -5.88 2.30 18.71
C MET A 121 -5.31 3.65 18.23
N ALA A 122 -6.16 4.60 17.85
CA ALA A 122 -5.73 5.84 17.21
C ALA A 122 -4.70 6.65 18.03
N PRO A 123 -4.84 6.88 19.35
CA PRO A 123 -3.83 7.61 20.14
C PRO A 123 -2.51 6.83 20.25
N PHE A 124 -2.55 5.49 20.37
CA PHE A 124 -1.32 4.68 20.44
C PHE A 124 -0.55 4.71 19.12
N LEU A 125 -1.23 4.54 17.99
CA LEU A 125 -0.60 4.63 16.66
C LEU A 125 -0.05 6.04 16.40
N TYR A 126 -0.78 7.08 16.81
CA TYR A 126 -0.29 8.45 16.71
C TYR A 126 1.02 8.64 17.50
N LEU A 127 1.06 8.20 18.76
CA LEU A 127 2.24 8.30 19.59
C LEU A 127 3.41 7.45 19.05
N ALA A 128 3.11 6.25 18.53
CA ALA A 128 4.12 5.39 17.92
C ALA A 128 4.78 6.09 16.72
N ILE A 129 4.01 6.61 15.75
CA ILE A 129 4.55 7.31 14.58
C ILE A 129 5.28 8.60 15.00
N LYS A 130 4.73 9.38 15.93
CA LYS A 130 5.39 10.58 16.45
C LYS A 130 6.69 10.28 17.20
N SER A 131 6.76 9.15 17.90
CA SER A 131 8.01 8.74 18.57
C SER A 131 9.14 8.44 17.58
N LEU A 132 8.80 7.90 16.40
CA LEU A 132 9.77 7.71 15.31
C LEU A 132 10.30 9.05 14.80
N TYR A 133 9.44 10.04 14.62
CA TYR A 133 9.84 11.39 14.25
C TYR A 133 10.74 12.05 15.32
N TRP A 134 10.28 12.07 16.59
CA TRP A 134 11.02 12.71 17.69
C TRP A 134 12.37 12.05 17.99
N SER A 135 12.44 10.72 17.87
CA SER A 135 13.67 9.95 18.10
C SER A 135 14.56 9.85 16.87
N LYS A 136 14.21 10.52 15.75
CA LYS A 136 14.90 10.38 14.46
C LYS A 136 15.06 8.90 14.03
N GLY A 137 14.00 8.12 14.22
CA GLY A 137 13.97 6.68 13.91
C GLY A 137 14.59 5.77 14.98
N GLY A 138 15.05 6.31 16.11
CA GLY A 138 15.69 5.51 17.17
C GLY A 138 14.76 4.49 17.86
N THR A 139 13.44 4.67 17.75
CA THR A 139 12.45 3.74 18.30
C THR A 139 11.96 2.69 17.30
N LEU A 140 12.47 2.69 16.05
CA LEU A 140 11.98 1.82 14.97
C LEU A 140 11.92 0.35 15.39
N LYS A 141 13.04 -0.21 15.86
CA LYS A 141 13.13 -1.61 16.29
C LYS A 141 12.23 -1.98 17.48
N LYS A 142 11.76 -0.98 18.24
CA LYS A 142 10.88 -1.20 19.41
C LYS A 142 9.40 -1.16 19.05
N ILE A 143 9.06 -0.48 17.95
CA ILE A 143 7.67 -0.22 17.55
C ILE A 143 7.26 -1.12 16.39
N LEU A 144 8.20 -1.38 15.50
CA LEU A 144 7.99 -2.21 14.32
C LEU A 144 8.95 -3.40 14.34
N TRP A 145 8.55 -4.50 13.74
CA TRP A 145 9.36 -5.68 13.44
C TRP A 145 10.58 -5.34 12.56
N CYS A 146 10.54 -4.21 11.85
CA CYS A 146 11.55 -3.84 10.86
C CYS A 146 12.87 -3.45 11.52
N ASP A 147 13.93 -4.16 11.18
CA ASP A 147 15.31 -3.90 11.58
C ASP A 147 16.13 -3.18 10.48
N ASP A 148 15.52 -2.89 9.33
CA ASP A 148 16.13 -2.19 8.23
C ASP A 148 15.99 -0.67 8.39
N ASP A 149 17.14 -0.03 8.53
CA ASP A 149 17.22 1.43 8.73
C ASP A 149 16.86 2.25 7.48
N SER A 150 16.80 1.63 6.30
CA SER A 150 16.49 2.30 5.03
C SER A 150 15.10 2.94 5.01
N ILE A 151 14.16 2.38 5.79
CA ILE A 151 12.78 2.90 5.88
C ILE A 151 12.63 4.10 6.84
N LYS A 152 13.62 4.37 7.71
CA LYS A 152 13.57 5.46 8.71
C LYS A 152 13.22 6.83 8.14
N PRO A 153 13.82 7.29 7.01
CA PRO A 153 13.53 8.61 6.47
C PRO A 153 12.05 8.81 6.16
N TYR A 154 11.37 7.78 5.69
CA TYR A 154 9.95 7.84 5.30
C TYR A 154 9.02 7.94 6.51
N PHE A 155 9.35 7.26 7.62
CA PHE A 155 8.64 7.41 8.90
C PHE A 155 8.87 8.78 9.53
N ILE A 156 10.08 9.31 9.46
CA ILE A 156 10.40 10.65 9.96
C ILE A 156 9.59 11.69 9.18
N ALA A 157 9.60 11.61 7.84
CA ALA A 157 8.85 12.52 6.98
C ALA A 157 7.34 12.46 7.24
N ALA A 158 6.78 11.27 7.40
CA ALA A 158 5.37 11.11 7.73
C ALA A 158 5.02 11.67 9.12
N GLY A 159 5.88 11.40 10.11
CA GLY A 159 5.70 11.89 11.48
C GLY A 159 5.77 13.41 11.60
N GLU A 160 6.48 14.11 10.73
CA GLU A 160 6.63 15.56 10.74
C GLU A 160 5.28 16.27 10.66
N ASN A 161 4.49 15.95 9.65
CA ASN A 161 3.22 16.62 9.34
C ASN A 161 1.98 15.91 9.91
N LEU A 162 2.17 14.75 10.54
CA LEU A 162 1.07 13.98 11.11
C LEU A 162 0.35 14.73 12.21
N THR A 163 -0.97 14.86 12.10
CA THR A 163 -1.84 15.32 13.18
C THR A 163 -2.71 14.19 13.71
N TYR A 164 -3.01 14.23 15.02
CA TYR A 164 -3.91 13.23 15.62
C TYR A 164 -5.28 13.19 14.95
N THR A 165 -5.81 14.35 14.57
CA THR A 165 -7.12 14.46 13.90
C THR A 165 -7.13 13.73 12.55
N ASN A 166 -6.09 13.91 11.73
CA ASN A 166 -6.01 13.27 10.42
C ASN A 166 -5.87 11.76 10.57
N LEU A 167 -4.95 11.29 11.42
CA LEU A 167 -4.76 9.85 11.65
C LEU A 167 -6.03 9.18 12.19
N ARG A 168 -6.70 9.80 13.18
CA ARG A 168 -7.95 9.27 13.73
C ARG A 168 -9.05 9.15 12.67
N ARG A 169 -9.15 10.13 11.77
CA ARG A 169 -10.12 10.09 10.66
C ARG A 169 -9.77 8.95 9.68
N GLN A 170 -8.51 8.83 9.28
CA GLN A 170 -8.06 7.74 8.42
C GLN A 170 -8.37 6.37 9.04
N ILE A 171 -8.00 6.14 10.31
CA ILE A 171 -8.28 4.87 10.99
C ILE A 171 -9.79 4.60 11.07
N SER A 172 -10.60 5.64 11.30
CA SER A 172 -12.05 5.48 11.34
C SER A 172 -12.68 5.12 10.00
N ASP A 173 -12.08 5.59 8.92
CA ASP A 173 -12.57 5.40 7.55
C ASP A 173 -12.02 4.12 6.89
N SER A 174 -10.77 3.74 7.21
CA SER A 174 -10.06 2.64 6.54
C SER A 174 -10.23 1.28 7.21
N LEU A 175 -10.41 1.22 8.51
CA LEU A 175 -10.49 -0.06 9.24
C LEU A 175 -11.92 -0.39 9.68
N GLU A 176 -12.90 0.05 8.90
CA GLU A 176 -14.30 -0.19 9.24
C GLU A 176 -14.65 -1.68 9.18
N ASP A 177 -15.51 -2.07 10.14
CA ASP A 177 -16.14 -3.38 10.16
C ASP A 177 -17.25 -3.43 9.09
N LYS A 178 -16.84 -3.63 7.87
CA LYS A 178 -17.69 -3.72 6.67
C LYS A 178 -17.32 -4.96 5.86
N PRO A 179 -18.27 -5.53 5.12
CA PRO A 179 -17.97 -6.60 4.17
C PRO A 179 -16.90 -6.15 3.16
N PHE A 180 -16.12 -7.09 2.69
CA PHE A 180 -15.19 -6.85 1.57
C PHE A 180 -15.95 -6.31 0.36
N PRO A 181 -15.44 -5.28 -0.33
CA PRO A 181 -16.09 -4.74 -1.52
C PRO A 181 -16.12 -5.80 -2.63
N SER A 182 -17.21 -5.82 -3.40
CA SER A 182 -17.32 -6.73 -4.54
C SER A 182 -16.38 -6.29 -5.67
N LEU A 183 -15.60 -7.24 -6.20
CA LEU A 183 -14.78 -7.05 -7.39
C LEU A 183 -15.24 -8.04 -8.49
N PRO A 184 -15.25 -7.60 -9.77
CA PRO A 184 -15.54 -8.50 -10.88
C PRO A 184 -14.56 -9.70 -10.90
N GLU A 185 -15.06 -10.90 -11.19
CA GLU A 185 -14.24 -12.11 -11.25
C GLU A 185 -13.07 -11.98 -12.24
N GLU A 186 -13.29 -11.31 -13.39
CA GLU A 186 -12.24 -11.05 -14.36
C GLU A 186 -11.10 -10.20 -13.79
N LEU A 187 -11.41 -9.21 -12.96
CA LEU A 187 -10.37 -8.44 -12.29
C LEU A 187 -9.67 -9.27 -11.19
N GLN A 188 -10.42 -10.09 -10.46
CA GLN A 188 -9.83 -10.94 -9.41
C GLN A 188 -8.71 -11.85 -9.94
N LYS A 189 -8.83 -12.36 -11.17
CA LYS A 189 -7.82 -13.24 -11.81
C LYS A 189 -6.45 -12.59 -11.97
N HIS A 190 -6.40 -11.27 -11.91
CA HIS A 190 -5.17 -10.46 -12.05
C HIS A 190 -4.78 -9.76 -10.74
N ILE A 191 -5.37 -10.20 -9.61
CA ILE A 191 -5.05 -9.64 -8.29
C ILE A 191 -4.23 -10.64 -7.47
N TYR A 192 -3.14 -10.15 -6.90
CA TYR A 192 -2.22 -10.89 -6.05
C TYR A 192 -2.31 -10.34 -4.62
N PHE A 193 -2.78 -11.17 -3.69
CA PHE A 193 -2.82 -10.88 -2.26
C PHE A 193 -1.68 -11.62 -1.57
N GLU A 194 -0.56 -10.95 -1.40
CA GLU A 194 0.62 -11.49 -0.75
C GLU A 194 0.52 -11.41 0.76
N PHE A 195 1.04 -12.44 1.43
CA PHE A 195 1.18 -12.53 2.88
C PHE A 195 2.54 -13.09 3.25
N GLY A 196 3.24 -12.43 4.17
CA GLY A 196 4.40 -13.00 4.84
C GLY A 196 4.00 -14.13 5.78
N SER A 197 4.72 -15.25 5.80
CA SER A 197 4.31 -16.42 6.60
C SER A 197 4.41 -16.19 8.12
N ILE A 198 5.16 -15.17 8.56
CA ILE A 198 5.34 -14.84 9.98
C ILE A 198 4.69 -13.51 10.38
N GLU A 199 3.96 -12.84 9.47
CA GLU A 199 3.26 -11.61 9.78
C GLU A 199 1.95 -11.84 10.54
N ASP A 200 1.56 -10.89 11.40
CA ASP A 200 0.29 -10.94 12.15
C ASP A 200 -0.96 -10.94 11.24
N HIS A 201 -0.86 -10.40 10.03
CA HIS A 201 -1.96 -10.30 9.07
C HIS A 201 -2.23 -11.61 8.33
N PHE A 202 -1.33 -12.58 8.38
CA PHE A 202 -1.50 -13.92 7.77
C PHE A 202 -2.82 -14.59 8.18
N LYS A 203 -3.28 -14.35 9.40
CA LYS A 203 -4.58 -14.86 9.91
C LYS A 203 -5.81 -14.40 9.10
N TYR A 204 -5.70 -13.31 8.34
CA TYR A 204 -6.80 -12.80 7.50
C TYR A 204 -6.82 -13.41 6.10
N ARG A 205 -5.77 -14.15 5.71
CA ARG A 205 -5.64 -14.75 4.38
C ARG A 205 -6.86 -15.57 3.97
N GLN A 206 -7.36 -16.42 4.87
CA GLN A 206 -8.52 -17.27 4.58
C GLN A 206 -9.78 -16.43 4.27
N ALA A 207 -10.06 -15.39 5.02
CA ALA A 207 -11.20 -14.51 4.78
C ALA A 207 -11.10 -13.75 3.43
N VAL A 208 -9.88 -13.37 3.03
CA VAL A 208 -9.65 -12.74 1.72
C VAL A 208 -9.85 -13.75 0.58
N MET A 209 -9.37 -14.98 0.73
CA MET A 209 -9.59 -16.06 -0.24
C MET A 209 -11.08 -16.37 -0.45
N GLU A 210 -11.86 -16.38 0.63
CA GLU A 210 -13.31 -16.60 0.57
C GLU A 210 -14.03 -15.43 -0.12
N ALA A 211 -13.57 -14.20 0.10
CA ALA A 211 -14.14 -13.01 -0.53
C ALA A 211 -13.81 -12.88 -2.03
N TYR A 212 -12.62 -13.34 -2.44
CA TYR A 212 -12.11 -13.19 -3.80
C TYR A 212 -11.57 -14.50 -4.37
N PRO A 213 -12.45 -15.51 -4.60
CA PRO A 213 -12.02 -16.88 -4.91
C PRO A 213 -11.23 -17.04 -6.21
N CYS A 214 -11.24 -16.06 -7.09
CA CYS A 214 -10.48 -16.07 -8.34
C CYS A 214 -9.09 -15.38 -8.23
N GLY A 215 -8.74 -14.83 -7.05
CA GLY A 215 -7.46 -14.15 -6.82
C GLY A 215 -6.28 -15.10 -6.62
N HIS A 216 -5.08 -14.52 -6.59
CA HIS A 216 -3.83 -15.24 -6.28
C HIS A 216 -3.38 -14.93 -4.86
N TYR A 217 -2.86 -15.93 -4.13
CA TYR A 217 -2.56 -15.82 -2.69
C TYR A 217 -1.13 -16.30 -2.37
N PRO A 218 -0.09 -15.69 -2.98
CA PRO A 218 1.29 -16.08 -2.69
C PRO A 218 1.62 -15.85 -1.22
N VAL A 219 2.41 -16.77 -0.65
CA VAL A 219 2.95 -16.65 0.71
C VAL A 219 4.46 -16.54 0.62
N PHE A 220 5.01 -15.50 1.22
CA PHE A 220 6.45 -15.30 1.29
C PHE A 220 6.98 -15.95 2.57
N GLU A 221 7.56 -17.15 2.41
CA GLU A 221 8.04 -17.97 3.52
C GLU A 221 9.22 -17.32 4.26
N GLY A 222 9.08 -17.17 5.57
CA GLY A 222 10.07 -16.56 6.42
C GLY A 222 10.11 -15.03 6.39
N TYR A 223 9.18 -14.39 5.68
CA TYR A 223 9.05 -12.94 5.66
C TYR A 223 7.96 -12.46 6.59
N ASP A 224 8.21 -11.29 7.20
CA ASP A 224 7.26 -10.52 7.97
C ASP A 224 6.62 -9.45 7.08
N HIS A 225 5.69 -8.68 7.64
CA HIS A 225 4.89 -7.64 7.02
C HIS A 225 5.71 -6.66 6.16
N MET A 226 5.47 -6.63 4.85
CA MET A 226 6.18 -5.78 3.87
C MET A 226 7.71 -5.97 3.84
N GLN A 227 8.23 -7.03 4.44
CA GLN A 227 9.67 -7.16 4.67
C GLN A 227 10.46 -7.37 3.39
N TYR A 228 9.90 -8.10 2.40
CA TYR A 228 10.59 -8.34 1.14
C TYR A 228 10.82 -7.05 0.34
N GLN A 229 9.80 -6.22 0.17
CA GLN A 229 9.93 -4.97 -0.56
C GLN A 229 10.95 -4.01 0.07
N ILE A 230 11.14 -4.07 1.39
CA ILE A 230 12.09 -3.22 2.13
C ILE A 230 13.51 -3.75 1.98
N ARG A 231 13.71 -5.07 2.15
CA ARG A 231 15.05 -5.70 2.10
C ARG A 231 15.62 -5.83 0.71
N ASP A 232 14.78 -6.09 -0.28
CA ASP A 232 15.18 -6.26 -1.68
C ASP A 232 14.24 -5.50 -2.62
N PRO A 233 14.28 -4.16 -2.65
CA PRO A 233 13.44 -3.36 -3.53
C PRO A 233 13.67 -3.65 -5.02
N LYS A 234 14.88 -4.12 -5.39
CA LYS A 234 15.19 -4.53 -6.76
C LYS A 234 14.46 -5.82 -7.13
N GLY A 235 14.62 -6.86 -6.33
CA GLY A 235 13.92 -8.14 -6.56
C GLY A 235 12.42 -7.99 -6.53
N PHE A 236 11.89 -7.14 -5.62
CA PHE A 236 10.47 -6.82 -5.57
C PHE A 236 9.99 -6.11 -6.86
N ALA A 237 10.75 -5.14 -7.37
CA ALA A 237 10.45 -4.45 -8.62
C ALA A 237 10.48 -5.43 -9.82
N GLU A 238 11.48 -6.31 -9.90
CA GLU A 238 11.57 -7.35 -10.94
C GLU A 238 10.37 -8.31 -10.88
N MET A 239 9.92 -8.69 -9.69
CA MET A 239 8.72 -9.51 -9.49
C MET A 239 7.46 -8.79 -9.99
N LEU A 240 7.25 -7.52 -9.62
CA LEU A 240 6.11 -6.73 -10.10
C LEU A 240 6.12 -6.61 -11.63
N ALA A 241 7.28 -6.34 -12.22
CA ALA A 241 7.43 -6.27 -13.67
C ALA A 241 7.14 -7.62 -14.35
N HIS A 242 7.59 -8.73 -13.77
CA HIS A 242 7.27 -10.06 -14.27
C HIS A 242 5.76 -10.33 -14.27
N ILE A 243 5.06 -9.96 -13.19
CA ILE A 243 3.60 -10.09 -13.10
C ILE A 243 2.94 -9.26 -14.21
N ALA A 244 3.33 -7.99 -14.35
CA ALA A 244 2.75 -7.10 -15.35
C ALA A 244 2.97 -7.55 -16.80
N GLU A 245 4.06 -8.25 -17.08
CA GLU A 245 4.46 -8.70 -18.43
C GLU A 245 4.02 -10.13 -18.74
N ARG A 246 3.83 -10.98 -17.74
CA ARG A 246 3.60 -12.43 -17.89
C ARG A 246 2.29 -12.92 -17.29
N ASP A 247 1.59 -12.07 -16.55
CA ASP A 247 0.36 -12.41 -15.84
C ASP A 247 0.49 -13.63 -14.90
N CYS A 248 1.66 -13.77 -14.27
CA CYS A 248 1.92 -14.84 -13.32
C CYS A 248 3.02 -14.45 -12.32
N MET A 249 3.01 -15.10 -11.15
CA MET A 249 4.10 -14.99 -10.19
C MET A 249 5.38 -15.65 -10.72
N PRO A 250 6.55 -15.02 -10.59
CA PRO A 250 7.82 -15.67 -10.88
C PRO A 250 8.08 -16.85 -9.93
N GLU A 251 8.96 -17.75 -10.33
CA GLU A 251 9.46 -18.81 -9.45
C GLU A 251 10.58 -18.26 -8.57
N LEU A 252 10.27 -17.94 -7.32
CA LEU A 252 11.25 -17.56 -6.31
C LEU A 252 11.23 -18.58 -5.18
N PRO A 253 12.41 -18.94 -4.60
CA PRO A 253 12.52 -20.06 -3.68
C PRO A 253 11.74 -19.90 -2.37
N PHE A 254 11.38 -18.67 -2.03
CA PHE A 254 10.61 -18.33 -0.81
C PHE A 254 9.11 -18.10 -1.08
N ILE A 255 8.64 -18.27 -2.32
CA ILE A 255 7.21 -18.11 -2.63
C ILE A 255 6.52 -19.47 -2.64
N ARG A 256 5.54 -19.62 -1.75
CA ARG A 256 4.55 -20.69 -1.79
C ARG A 256 3.27 -20.17 -2.44
N LYS A 257 2.82 -20.88 -3.46
CA LYS A 257 1.57 -20.57 -4.19
C LYS A 257 0.33 -21.04 -3.48
#